data_3e3ef8364ace95e6ff363037467df1b0
#
_entry.id   3e3ef8364ace95e6ff363037467df1b0
#
_cell.length_a   1.000
_cell.length_b   1.000
_cell.length_c   1.000
_cell.angle_alpha   90.00
_cell.angle_beta   90.00
_cell.angle_gamma   90.00
#
_symmetry.space_group_name_H-M   'P 1'
#
loop_
_entity.id
_entity.type
_entity.pdbx_description
1 polymer ?
#
loop_
_entity_poly.entity_id
_entity_poly.type
_entity_poly.pdbx_seq_one_letter_code
_entity_poly.pdbx_strand_id
1 'polypeptide(L)'
;DYNAEIYAGGQSGLTDPFAYEEAPLDLAAYGYDDDVLAVLWIPRLNLELPVYLGASRENLAKGAALLGQTSMPLGGENTNTVIAAHRGYYGAEMLRNVQQIQVGDKIQLTTPWETLIYRVSELKIIDPSDINAVLIQPGRDLLTLSTCHPYTRNSQRYLVIAEHDTAAADTTKEEDLQESAATWDETPRQVTVEDAGGSSIAEVAPQALTPLPGEGSA
;
A
#
# COMPACT_ATOMS: atom_id res chain seq x y z
N ASP A 1 -2.92 -19.00 -9.33
CA ASP A 1 -3.37 -17.77 -8.65
C ASP A 1 -2.57 -17.58 -7.36
N TYR A 2 -1.71 -16.54 -7.34
CA TYR A 2 -0.76 -16.27 -6.25
C TYR A 2 -1.43 -16.23 -4.85
N ASN A 3 -2.56 -15.52 -4.70
CA ASN A 3 -3.24 -15.43 -3.39
C ASN A 3 -3.75 -16.79 -2.91
N ALA A 4 -4.26 -17.62 -3.80
CA ALA A 4 -4.70 -18.98 -3.47
C ALA A 4 -3.51 -19.89 -3.07
N GLU A 5 -2.36 -19.73 -3.72
CA GLU A 5 -1.14 -20.46 -3.40
C GLU A 5 -0.58 -20.06 -2.03
N ILE A 6 -0.55 -18.75 -1.72
CA ILE A 6 -0.14 -18.22 -0.41
C ILE A 6 -1.06 -18.75 0.69
N TYR A 7 -2.37 -18.71 0.49
CA TYR A 7 -3.34 -19.25 1.45
C TYR A 7 -3.15 -20.74 1.69
N ALA A 8 -3.04 -21.53 0.62
CA ALA A 8 -2.84 -22.99 0.71
C ALA A 8 -1.47 -23.36 1.32
N GLY A 9 -0.43 -22.57 1.07
CA GLY A 9 0.93 -22.79 1.59
C GLY A 9 1.11 -22.41 3.06
N GLY A 10 0.13 -21.76 3.69
CA GLY A 10 0.14 -21.40 5.11
C GLY A 10 1.15 -20.31 5.49
N GLN A 11 1.67 -19.56 4.52
CA GLN A 11 2.56 -18.40 4.73
C GLN A 11 3.83 -18.72 5.55
N SER A 12 4.39 -19.91 5.39
CA SER A 12 5.52 -20.43 6.21
C SER A 12 6.83 -19.64 6.05
N GLY A 13 6.94 -18.79 5.03
CA GLY A 13 8.11 -17.93 4.77
C GLY A 13 7.97 -16.50 5.29
N LEU A 14 6.89 -16.18 6.00
CA LEU A 14 6.63 -14.83 6.48
C LEU A 14 7.63 -14.42 7.57
N THR A 15 8.18 -13.21 7.45
CA THR A 15 9.15 -12.64 8.40
C THR A 15 8.76 -11.21 8.80
N ASP A 16 9.50 -10.63 9.75
CA ASP A 16 9.34 -9.20 10.08
C ASP A 16 9.73 -8.34 8.86
N PRO A 17 8.85 -7.41 8.39
CA PRO A 17 9.12 -6.59 7.20
C PRO A 17 10.41 -5.78 7.26
N PHE A 18 10.86 -5.45 8.46
CA PHE A 18 12.10 -4.69 8.67
C PHE A 18 13.35 -5.58 8.77
N ALA A 19 13.21 -6.89 8.53
CA ALA A 19 14.35 -7.79 8.25
C ALA A 19 14.86 -7.64 6.81
N TYR A 20 14.16 -6.87 5.99
CA TYR A 20 14.42 -6.61 4.57
C TYR A 20 14.42 -7.87 3.71
N GLU A 21 13.38 -8.03 2.95
CA GLU A 21 13.20 -9.12 2.00
C GLU A 21 13.13 -8.59 0.56
N GLU A 22 13.52 -9.44 -0.37
CA GLU A 22 13.39 -9.14 -1.80
C GLU A 22 11.94 -9.37 -2.27
N ALA A 23 11.62 -8.83 -3.45
CA ALA A 23 10.33 -9.03 -4.06
C ALA A 23 10.06 -10.53 -4.30
N PRO A 24 8.86 -11.04 -3.93
CA PRO A 24 8.53 -12.45 -4.09
C PRO A 24 8.28 -12.86 -5.55
N LEU A 25 8.08 -11.87 -6.43
CA LEU A 25 7.74 -12.03 -7.84
C LEU A 25 8.52 -11.02 -8.67
N ASP A 26 8.84 -11.40 -9.90
CA ASP A 26 9.25 -10.48 -10.95
C ASP A 26 8.00 -10.06 -11.75
N LEU A 27 7.49 -8.85 -11.49
CA LEU A 27 6.29 -8.33 -12.14
C LEU A 27 6.50 -8.08 -13.63
N ALA A 28 7.74 -7.78 -14.07
CA ALA A 28 8.05 -7.60 -15.49
C ALA A 28 7.81 -8.89 -16.29
N ALA A 29 8.01 -10.06 -15.68
CA ALA A 29 7.67 -11.36 -16.29
C ALA A 29 6.16 -11.53 -16.58
N TYR A 30 5.32 -10.71 -15.94
CA TYR A 30 3.87 -10.68 -16.14
C TYR A 30 3.42 -9.45 -16.95
N GLY A 31 4.37 -8.72 -17.55
CA GLY A 31 4.07 -7.55 -18.38
C GLY A 31 3.76 -6.28 -17.62
N TYR A 32 4.15 -6.21 -16.34
CA TYR A 32 3.99 -5.03 -15.52
C TYR A 32 5.37 -4.43 -15.22
N ASP A 33 5.71 -3.36 -15.93
CA ASP A 33 7.04 -2.74 -15.90
C ASP A 33 7.15 -1.56 -14.92
N ASP A 34 6.08 -1.26 -14.15
CA ASP A 34 6.10 -0.18 -13.17
C ASP A 34 6.65 -0.67 -11.83
N ASP A 35 7.47 0.14 -11.19
CA ASP A 35 7.99 -0.13 -9.84
C ASP A 35 6.92 0.06 -8.75
N VAL A 36 5.88 0.86 -9.03
CA VAL A 36 4.80 1.17 -8.08
C VAL A 36 3.62 0.23 -8.30
N LEU A 37 3.42 -0.70 -7.37
CA LEU A 37 2.33 -1.67 -7.40
C LEU A 37 0.95 -1.06 -7.10
N ALA A 38 0.92 -0.09 -6.18
CA ALA A 38 -0.31 0.56 -5.73
C ALA A 38 0.00 1.92 -5.10
N VAL A 39 -1.05 2.71 -4.86
CA VAL A 39 -1.00 3.92 -4.04
C VAL A 39 -1.87 3.73 -2.80
N LEU A 40 -1.27 3.90 -1.64
CA LEU A 40 -1.93 3.86 -0.34
C LEU A 40 -2.34 5.28 0.06
N TRP A 41 -3.64 5.52 0.28
CA TRP A 41 -4.19 6.77 0.77
C TRP A 41 -4.83 6.58 2.15
N ILE A 42 -4.42 7.38 3.13
CA ILE A 42 -4.94 7.38 4.50
C ILE A 42 -5.50 8.78 4.80
N PRO A 43 -6.80 9.01 4.58
CA PRO A 43 -7.43 10.33 4.75
C PRO A 43 -7.20 10.95 6.13
N ARG A 44 -7.31 10.16 7.20
CA ARG A 44 -7.06 10.61 8.59
C ARG A 44 -5.72 11.32 8.78
N LEU A 45 -4.69 10.85 8.08
CA LEU A 45 -3.34 11.38 8.16
C LEU A 45 -3.03 12.37 7.06
N ASN A 46 -3.94 12.58 6.08
CA ASN A 46 -3.68 13.25 4.81
C ASN A 46 -2.38 12.72 4.17
N LEU A 47 -2.23 11.39 4.15
CA LEU A 47 -1.00 10.71 3.75
C LEU A 47 -1.25 9.84 2.52
N GLU A 48 -0.47 10.09 1.49
CA GLU A 48 -0.39 9.27 0.29
C GLU A 48 1.01 8.68 0.16
N LEU A 49 1.11 7.37 -0.09
CA LEU A 49 2.39 6.68 -0.25
C LEU A 49 2.34 5.73 -1.45
N PRO A 50 3.36 5.73 -2.30
CA PRO A 50 3.55 4.66 -3.28
C PRO A 50 3.85 3.35 -2.54
N VAL A 51 3.31 2.25 -3.06
CA VAL A 51 3.52 0.89 -2.53
C VAL A 51 4.33 0.10 -3.55
N TYR A 52 5.48 -0.37 -3.14
CA TYR A 52 6.40 -1.19 -3.94
C TYR A 52 6.26 -2.67 -3.59
N LEU A 53 6.60 -3.56 -4.51
CA LEU A 53 6.60 -4.99 -4.25
C LEU A 53 7.92 -5.42 -3.55
N GLY A 54 7.78 -6.06 -2.39
CA GLY A 54 8.90 -6.51 -1.55
C GLY A 54 9.44 -5.43 -0.62
N ALA A 55 9.62 -5.78 0.65
CA ALA A 55 10.07 -4.88 1.71
C ALA A 55 11.60 -4.73 1.74
N SER A 56 12.20 -4.44 0.58
CA SER A 56 13.63 -4.14 0.49
C SER A 56 13.96 -2.81 1.16
N ARG A 57 15.24 -2.62 1.53
CA ARG A 57 15.70 -1.34 2.07
C ARG A 57 15.45 -0.18 1.12
N GLU A 58 15.63 -0.42 -0.19
CA GLU A 58 15.42 0.57 -1.23
C GLU A 58 13.95 0.98 -1.33
N ASN A 59 13.03 0.00 -1.40
CA ASN A 59 11.60 0.26 -1.50
C ASN A 59 11.06 0.98 -0.27
N LEU A 60 11.45 0.54 0.93
CA LEU A 60 11.05 1.19 2.18
C LEU A 60 11.62 2.62 2.33
N ALA A 61 12.73 2.94 1.67
CA ALA A 61 13.27 4.30 1.65
C ALA A 61 12.46 5.23 0.74
N LYS A 62 11.82 4.70 -0.32
CA LYS A 62 11.01 5.45 -1.28
C LYS A 62 9.55 5.63 -0.82
N GLY A 63 8.99 4.65 -0.07
CA GLY A 63 7.59 4.67 0.33
C GLY A 63 7.18 3.50 1.21
N ALA A 64 6.01 2.96 0.94
CA ALA A 64 5.55 1.73 1.56
C ALA A 64 5.93 0.51 0.69
N ALA A 65 5.90 -0.67 1.27
CA ALA A 65 6.20 -1.91 0.56
C ALA A 65 5.26 -3.04 0.94
N LEU A 66 4.79 -3.80 -0.05
CA LEU A 66 4.05 -5.03 0.14
C LEU A 66 5.02 -6.13 0.59
N LEU A 67 4.67 -6.83 1.68
CA LEU A 67 5.47 -7.96 2.16
C LEU A 67 5.34 -9.17 1.25
N GLY A 68 6.45 -9.85 1.01
CA GLY A 68 6.47 -11.19 0.46
C GLY A 68 5.68 -12.17 1.34
N GLN A 69 5.21 -13.27 0.75
CA GLN A 69 4.39 -14.29 1.44
C GLN A 69 3.07 -13.74 2.03
N THR A 70 2.62 -12.56 1.57
CA THR A 70 1.29 -12.02 1.88
C THR A 70 0.47 -11.84 0.60
N SER A 71 -0.81 -11.55 0.72
CA SER A 71 -1.68 -11.45 -0.45
C SER A 71 -1.35 -10.25 -1.32
N MET A 72 -1.40 -10.43 -2.64
CA MET A 72 -1.42 -9.32 -3.59
C MET A 72 -2.70 -8.50 -3.39
N PRO A 73 -2.65 -7.17 -3.64
CA PRO A 73 -3.76 -6.25 -3.38
C PRO A 73 -4.86 -6.35 -4.45
N LEU A 74 -5.50 -7.49 -4.52
CA LEU A 74 -6.59 -7.80 -5.45
C LEU A 74 -7.93 -8.00 -4.73
N GLY A 75 -7.94 -7.83 -3.40
CA GLY A 75 -9.11 -8.13 -2.58
C GLY A 75 -9.51 -9.61 -2.59
N GLY A 76 -10.64 -9.91 -1.97
CA GLY A 76 -11.23 -11.24 -1.94
C GLY A 76 -11.09 -11.98 -0.61
N GLU A 77 -11.97 -12.94 -0.38
CA GLU A 77 -11.94 -13.75 0.83
C GLU A 77 -10.63 -14.55 0.97
N ASN A 78 -10.23 -14.77 2.20
CA ASN A 78 -8.99 -15.48 2.54
C ASN A 78 -7.74 -14.73 2.06
N THR A 79 -7.74 -13.40 2.19
CA THR A 79 -6.60 -12.54 1.87
C THR A 79 -6.20 -11.68 3.07
N ASN A 80 -4.92 -11.37 3.16
CA ASN A 80 -4.37 -10.31 3.99
C ASN A 80 -3.19 -9.67 3.25
N THR A 81 -3.43 -8.50 2.69
CA THR A 81 -2.40 -7.68 2.05
C THR A 81 -1.64 -6.93 3.14
N VAL A 82 -0.37 -7.27 3.37
CA VAL A 82 0.43 -6.63 4.42
C VAL A 82 1.40 -5.62 3.83
N ILE A 83 1.22 -4.36 4.20
CA ILE A 83 2.02 -3.23 3.73
C ILE A 83 2.81 -2.65 4.89
N ALA A 84 4.14 -2.58 4.73
CA ALA A 84 5.04 -1.96 5.69
C ALA A 84 5.48 -0.58 5.23
N ALA A 85 5.68 0.35 6.16
CA ALA A 85 6.34 1.62 5.92
C ALA A 85 7.06 2.09 7.18
N HIS A 86 8.12 2.88 7.00
CA HIS A 86 8.83 3.47 8.13
C HIS A 86 7.94 4.40 8.98
N ARG A 87 8.25 4.49 10.27
CA ARG A 87 7.63 5.45 11.17
C ARG A 87 8.35 6.80 11.12
N GLY A 88 8.43 7.39 9.91
CA GLY A 88 9.24 8.55 9.56
C GLY A 88 10.62 8.15 9.04
N TYR A 89 11.07 8.78 7.97
CA TYR A 89 12.33 8.47 7.32
C TYR A 89 12.90 9.71 6.62
N TYR A 90 14.10 10.17 7.05
CA TYR A 90 14.86 11.29 6.45
C TYR A 90 14.01 12.49 6.00
N GLY A 91 13.13 13.00 6.89
CA GLY A 91 12.26 14.14 6.61
C GLY A 91 10.86 13.78 6.08
N ALA A 92 10.66 12.58 5.52
CA ALA A 92 9.34 12.09 5.14
C ALA A 92 8.56 11.58 6.36
N GLU A 93 7.30 11.95 6.46
CA GLU A 93 6.45 11.56 7.59
C GLU A 93 6.12 10.07 7.58
N MET A 94 5.87 9.50 6.40
CA MET A 94 5.43 8.12 6.24
C MET A 94 4.38 7.76 7.29
N LEU A 95 4.51 6.63 8.02
CA LEU A 95 3.59 6.24 9.09
C LEU A 95 3.94 6.83 10.47
N ARG A 96 4.60 8.00 10.54
CA ARG A 96 4.95 8.65 11.81
C ARG A 96 3.76 8.81 12.73
N ASN A 97 2.64 9.27 12.19
CA ASN A 97 1.43 9.64 12.91
C ASN A 97 0.39 8.51 12.96
N VAL A 98 0.80 7.25 12.70
CA VAL A 98 -0.10 6.07 12.63
C VAL A 98 -1.04 5.93 13.83
N GLN A 99 -0.61 6.37 15.02
CA GLN A 99 -1.43 6.31 16.24
C GLN A 99 -2.64 7.27 16.25
N GLN A 100 -2.76 8.17 15.27
CA GLN A 100 -3.95 8.99 15.10
C GLN A 100 -5.08 8.25 14.37
N ILE A 101 -4.77 7.13 13.73
CA ILE A 101 -5.75 6.25 13.08
C ILE A 101 -6.66 5.64 14.15
N GLN A 102 -7.95 5.57 13.84
CA GLN A 102 -8.99 5.04 14.71
C GLN A 102 -9.76 3.91 14.02
N VAL A 103 -10.33 3.02 14.81
CA VAL A 103 -11.28 2.02 14.30
C VAL A 103 -12.43 2.74 13.61
N GLY A 104 -12.81 2.28 12.41
CA GLY A 104 -13.79 2.90 11.52
C GLY A 104 -13.20 3.85 10.49
N ASP A 105 -11.93 4.25 10.58
CA ASP A 105 -11.30 5.09 9.57
C ASP A 105 -11.18 4.38 8.22
N LYS A 106 -11.31 5.14 7.14
CA LYS A 106 -11.15 4.67 5.77
C LYS A 106 -9.66 4.62 5.41
N ILE A 107 -9.27 3.57 4.72
CA ILE A 107 -7.98 3.44 4.04
C ILE A 107 -8.30 3.03 2.60
N GLN A 108 -7.63 3.65 1.65
CA GLN A 108 -7.80 3.37 0.23
C GLN A 108 -6.50 2.82 -0.35
N LEU A 109 -6.62 1.79 -1.17
CA LEU A 109 -5.52 1.19 -1.89
C LEU A 109 -5.88 1.17 -3.37
N THR A 110 -5.24 2.04 -4.16
CA THR A 110 -5.48 2.15 -5.60
C THR A 110 -4.41 1.37 -6.34
N THR A 111 -4.81 0.35 -7.06
CA THR A 111 -3.99 -0.43 -7.98
C THR A 111 -4.24 0.03 -9.42
N PRO A 112 -3.46 -0.42 -10.42
CA PRO A 112 -3.74 -0.13 -11.83
C PRO A 112 -5.09 -0.67 -12.32
N TRP A 113 -5.68 -1.62 -11.61
CA TRP A 113 -6.91 -2.31 -12.04
C TRP A 113 -8.16 -1.82 -11.31
N GLU A 114 -8.00 -1.43 -10.02
CA GLU A 114 -9.14 -1.05 -9.19
C GLU A 114 -8.72 -0.26 -7.96
N THR A 115 -9.69 0.37 -7.33
CA THR A 115 -9.55 1.01 -6.03
C THR A 115 -10.27 0.19 -4.98
N LEU A 116 -9.53 -0.29 -4.00
CA LEU A 116 -10.02 -1.05 -2.86
C LEU A 116 -10.18 -0.14 -1.65
N ILE A 117 -11.35 -0.17 -1.03
CA ILE A 117 -11.66 0.61 0.16
C ILE A 117 -11.67 -0.33 1.36
N TYR A 118 -10.87 0.00 2.37
CA TYR A 118 -10.80 -0.73 3.61
C TYR A 118 -11.24 0.15 4.77
N ARG A 119 -11.83 -0.47 5.79
CA ARG A 119 -12.21 0.20 7.03
C ARG A 119 -11.47 -0.41 8.20
N VAL A 120 -10.77 0.42 8.98
CA VAL A 120 -9.99 -0.02 10.14
C VAL A 120 -10.90 -0.76 11.12
N SER A 121 -10.58 -2.01 11.40
CA SER A 121 -11.30 -2.88 12.33
C SER A 121 -10.56 -3.09 13.64
N GLU A 122 -9.21 -3.06 13.63
CA GLU A 122 -8.41 -3.34 14.82
C GLU A 122 -7.06 -2.61 14.78
N LEU A 123 -6.56 -2.23 15.96
CA LEU A 123 -5.24 -1.64 16.18
C LEU A 123 -4.50 -2.52 17.19
N LYS A 124 -3.28 -2.95 16.86
CA LYS A 124 -2.45 -3.83 17.69
C LYS A 124 -1.02 -3.34 17.84
N ILE A 125 -0.42 -3.64 18.98
CA ILE A 125 1.03 -3.57 19.16
C ILE A 125 1.52 -5.00 19.42
N ILE A 126 2.50 -5.45 18.63
CA ILE A 126 3.01 -6.81 18.67
C ILE A 126 4.53 -6.83 18.82
N ASP A 127 5.08 -7.97 19.20
CA ASP A 127 6.50 -8.27 19.06
C ASP A 127 6.86 -8.48 17.57
N PRO A 128 8.05 -8.07 17.10
CA PRO A 128 8.46 -8.31 15.71
C PRO A 128 8.46 -9.78 15.29
N SER A 129 8.59 -10.71 16.23
CA SER A 129 8.55 -12.15 15.98
C SER A 129 7.13 -12.74 15.92
N ASP A 130 6.10 -11.97 16.27
CA ASP A 130 4.71 -12.43 16.24
C ASP A 130 4.12 -12.33 14.82
N ILE A 131 4.59 -13.21 13.94
CA ILE A 131 4.09 -13.31 12.57
C ILE A 131 2.63 -13.75 12.49
N ASN A 132 2.10 -14.41 13.54
CA ASN A 132 0.71 -14.86 13.55
C ASN A 132 -0.29 -13.70 13.47
N ALA A 133 0.11 -12.53 13.94
CA ALA A 133 -0.74 -11.33 13.92
C ALA A 133 -1.06 -10.81 12.51
N VAL A 134 -0.29 -11.23 11.50
CA VAL A 134 -0.43 -10.80 10.09
C VAL A 134 -0.76 -11.94 9.13
N LEU A 135 -1.05 -13.14 9.64
CA LEU A 135 -1.50 -14.26 8.81
C LEU A 135 -2.88 -13.99 8.19
N ILE A 136 -3.15 -14.66 7.08
CA ILE A 136 -4.47 -14.71 6.46
C ILE A 136 -5.47 -15.32 7.45
N GLN A 137 -6.61 -14.67 7.60
CA GLN A 137 -7.71 -15.14 8.43
C GLN A 137 -8.83 -15.71 7.53
N PRO A 138 -9.24 -16.97 7.71
CA PRO A 138 -10.27 -17.58 6.85
C PRO A 138 -11.55 -16.76 6.79
N GLY A 139 -12.09 -16.58 5.58
CA GLY A 139 -13.32 -15.84 5.32
C GLY A 139 -13.19 -14.32 5.37
N ARG A 140 -11.99 -13.76 5.61
CA ARG A 140 -11.78 -12.31 5.67
C ARG A 140 -10.97 -11.80 4.50
N ASP A 141 -11.23 -10.56 4.13
CA ASP A 141 -10.47 -9.76 3.17
C ASP A 141 -9.84 -8.59 3.92
N LEU A 142 -8.52 -8.68 4.15
CA LEU A 142 -7.80 -7.78 5.05
C LEU A 142 -6.69 -7.00 4.35
N LEU A 143 -6.54 -5.76 4.80
CA LEU A 143 -5.35 -4.93 4.64
C LEU A 143 -4.73 -4.70 6.01
N THR A 144 -3.45 -5.03 6.17
CA THR A 144 -2.70 -4.76 7.39
C THR A 144 -1.55 -3.80 7.12
N LEU A 145 -1.55 -2.63 7.76
CA LEU A 145 -0.40 -1.73 7.76
C LEU A 145 0.50 -2.06 8.94
N SER A 146 1.82 -2.14 8.71
CA SER A 146 2.82 -2.41 9.74
C SER A 146 3.88 -1.31 9.79
N THR A 147 4.20 -0.83 10.99
CA THR A 147 5.30 0.11 11.21
C THR A 147 5.97 -0.10 12.55
N CYS A 148 7.19 0.44 12.71
CA CYS A 148 7.95 0.34 13.95
C CYS A 148 7.27 1.05 15.12
N HIS A 149 7.39 0.48 16.34
CA HIS A 149 6.86 1.02 17.60
C HIS A 149 7.80 0.72 18.76
N PRO A 150 7.88 1.58 19.84
CA PRO A 150 7.50 3.00 19.79
C PRO A 150 8.43 3.80 18.87
N TYR A 151 7.98 4.99 18.48
CA TYR A 151 8.80 5.89 17.67
C TYR A 151 10.20 6.04 18.25
N THR A 152 11.25 5.92 17.44
CA THR A 152 12.69 5.92 17.75
C THR A 152 13.25 4.66 18.41
N ARG A 153 12.48 3.87 19.18
CA ARG A 153 12.98 2.64 19.83
C ARG A 153 12.84 1.40 18.95
N ASN A 154 11.78 1.34 18.15
CA ASN A 154 11.54 0.29 17.12
C ASN A 154 11.52 -1.15 17.65
N SER A 155 11.29 -1.34 18.97
CA SER A 155 11.33 -2.66 19.62
C SER A 155 10.08 -3.51 19.36
N GLN A 156 9.02 -2.91 18.86
CA GLN A 156 7.72 -3.53 18.58
C GLN A 156 7.23 -3.13 17.20
N ARG A 157 6.08 -3.67 16.79
CA ARG A 157 5.35 -3.26 15.57
C ARG A 157 3.98 -2.75 15.94
N TYR A 158 3.57 -1.65 15.31
CA TYR A 158 2.21 -1.13 15.37
C TYR A 158 1.49 -1.59 14.12
N LEU A 159 0.38 -2.31 14.30
CA LEU A 159 -0.46 -2.80 13.23
C LEU A 159 -1.77 -2.02 13.18
N VAL A 160 -2.17 -1.66 11.96
CA VAL A 160 -3.51 -1.19 11.62
C VAL A 160 -4.13 -2.26 10.74
N ILE A 161 -5.13 -2.96 11.25
CA ILE A 161 -5.84 -4.01 10.52
C ILE A 161 -7.16 -3.42 10.04
N ALA A 162 -7.41 -3.51 8.75
CA ALA A 162 -8.60 -3.00 8.10
C ALA A 162 -9.27 -4.10 7.28
N GLU A 163 -10.58 -4.08 7.20
CA GLU A 163 -11.42 -5.03 6.50
C GLU A 163 -12.03 -4.37 5.26
N HIS A 164 -12.09 -5.10 4.16
CA HIS A 164 -12.59 -4.58 2.89
C HIS A 164 -14.05 -4.12 3.03
N ASP A 165 -14.31 -2.87 2.67
CA ASP A 165 -15.64 -2.26 2.68
C ASP A 165 -16.23 -2.31 1.26
N THR A 166 -16.78 -3.47 0.90
CA THR A 166 -17.36 -3.70 -0.43
C THR A 166 -18.52 -2.76 -0.74
N ALA A 167 -19.25 -2.28 0.27
CA ALA A 167 -20.34 -1.33 0.08
C ALA A 167 -19.83 0.09 -0.28
N ALA A 168 -18.66 0.47 0.19
CA ALA A 168 -18.05 1.75 -0.15
C ALA A 168 -17.41 1.75 -1.55
N ALA A 169 -16.98 0.59 -2.04
CA ALA A 169 -16.40 0.44 -3.38
C ALA A 169 -17.42 0.75 -4.50
N ASP A 170 -18.69 0.44 -4.30
CA ASP A 170 -19.75 0.72 -5.27
C ASP A 170 -20.08 2.23 -5.36
N THR A 171 -20.00 2.95 -4.23
CA THR A 171 -20.23 4.41 -4.22
C THR A 171 -19.06 5.21 -4.78
N THR A 172 -17.84 4.75 -4.59
CA THR A 172 -16.65 5.44 -5.11
C THR A 172 -16.58 5.43 -6.64
N LYS A 173 -17.06 4.37 -7.28
CA LYS A 173 -17.13 4.32 -8.75
C LYS A 173 -18.06 5.37 -9.35
N GLU A 174 -19.12 5.75 -8.65
CA GLU A 174 -20.04 6.81 -9.10
C GLU A 174 -19.50 8.21 -8.81
N GLU A 175 -18.82 8.41 -7.68
CA GLU A 175 -18.23 9.70 -7.28
C GLU A 175 -16.97 10.03 -8.08
N ASP A 176 -16.07 9.06 -8.31
CA ASP A 176 -14.85 9.24 -9.13
C ASP A 176 -15.18 9.55 -10.60
N LEU A 177 -16.30 9.02 -11.13
CA LEU A 177 -16.80 9.39 -12.45
C LEU A 177 -17.35 10.81 -12.52
N GLN A 178 -17.86 11.35 -11.41
CA GLN A 178 -18.35 12.74 -11.31
C GLN A 178 -17.24 13.73 -10.99
N GLU A 179 -16.28 13.37 -10.14
CA GLU A 179 -15.18 14.24 -9.74
C GLU A 179 -14.08 14.32 -10.81
N SER A 180 -13.80 13.25 -11.54
CA SER A 180 -12.90 13.27 -12.69
C SER A 180 -13.41 14.11 -13.86
N ALA A 181 -14.73 14.38 -13.91
CA ALA A 181 -15.31 15.32 -14.88
C ALA A 181 -15.23 16.81 -14.45
N ALA A 182 -14.94 17.08 -13.17
CA ALA A 182 -15.08 18.43 -12.60
C ALA A 182 -13.78 19.16 -12.30
N THR A 183 -12.64 18.49 -12.07
CA THR A 183 -11.41 19.18 -11.63
C THR A 183 -10.12 18.53 -12.10
N TRP A 184 -9.72 18.78 -13.34
CA TRP A 184 -8.31 18.74 -13.72
C TRP A 184 -7.76 20.17 -13.57
N ASP A 185 -7.27 20.49 -12.37
CA ASP A 185 -6.42 21.65 -12.19
C ASP A 185 -4.98 21.22 -12.48
N GLU A 186 -4.41 21.77 -13.57
CA GLU A 186 -3.07 21.47 -14.07
C GLU A 186 -1.93 22.03 -13.19
N THR A 187 -2.11 22.17 -11.91
CA THR A 187 -1.05 22.67 -11.03
C THR A 187 -0.18 21.52 -10.52
N PRO A 188 1.07 21.39 -10.97
CA PRO A 188 1.97 20.36 -10.47
C PRO A 188 2.22 20.54 -8.98
N ARG A 189 1.88 19.56 -8.16
CA ARG A 189 2.28 19.54 -6.74
C ARG A 189 3.78 19.25 -6.67
N GLN A 190 4.56 20.25 -6.29
CA GLN A 190 5.99 20.11 -6.08
C GLN A 190 6.25 19.30 -4.81
N VAL A 191 6.77 18.11 -4.96
CA VAL A 191 7.42 17.37 -3.87
C VAL A 191 8.86 17.83 -3.82
N THR A 192 9.20 18.70 -2.88
CA THR A 192 10.59 19.09 -2.63
C THR A 192 11.29 17.99 -1.86
N VAL A 193 12.14 17.23 -2.54
CA VAL A 193 13.15 16.38 -1.90
C VAL A 193 14.37 17.26 -1.69
N GLU A 194 14.59 17.74 -0.47
CA GLU A 194 15.85 18.37 -0.10
C GLU A 194 16.91 17.29 0.09
N ASP A 195 17.76 17.12 -0.90
CA ASP A 195 18.97 16.33 -0.82
C ASP A 195 20.07 17.16 -0.15
N ALA A 196 20.73 16.56 0.86
CA ALA A 196 21.86 17.18 1.56
C ALA A 196 23.13 17.08 0.68
N GLY A 197 23.14 17.80 -0.42
CA GLY A 197 24.30 17.86 -1.32
C GLY A 197 23.92 18.32 -2.72
N GLY A 198 23.90 19.60 -2.89
CA GLY A 198 23.68 20.42 -4.05
C GLY A 198 23.53 19.78 -5.43
N SER A 199 22.51 20.26 -6.08
CA SER A 199 22.37 20.38 -7.54
C SER A 199 21.34 19.49 -8.23
N SER A 200 20.48 20.23 -8.88
CA SER A 200 19.59 19.95 -10.02
C SER A 200 18.22 19.34 -9.75
N ILE A 201 17.25 20.19 -10.02
CA ILE A 201 15.82 19.93 -10.14
C ILE A 201 15.59 19.09 -11.39
N ALA A 202 15.04 17.89 -11.25
CA ALA A 202 14.44 17.17 -12.37
C ALA A 202 12.91 17.37 -12.31
N GLU A 203 12.38 18.09 -13.27
CA GLU A 203 10.96 18.26 -13.49
C GLU A 203 10.42 16.99 -14.14
N VAL A 204 9.64 16.20 -13.40
CA VAL A 204 8.93 15.05 -13.94
C VAL A 204 7.54 15.50 -14.36
N ALA A 205 7.34 15.64 -15.66
CA ALA A 205 6.03 15.93 -16.23
C ALA A 205 5.14 14.66 -16.14
N PRO A 206 3.83 14.79 -15.84
CA PRO A 206 2.91 13.67 -15.83
C PRO A 206 2.75 13.13 -17.25
N GLN A 207 3.03 11.84 -17.44
CA GLN A 207 2.71 11.17 -18.69
C GLN A 207 1.22 10.84 -18.69
N ALA A 208 0.50 11.39 -19.67
CA ALA A 208 -0.88 11.07 -19.92
C ALA A 208 -1.01 9.59 -20.33
N LEU A 209 -1.80 8.83 -19.58
CA LEU A 209 -2.22 7.49 -19.98
C LEU A 209 -3.05 7.57 -21.26
N THR A 210 -2.54 7.03 -22.35
CA THR A 210 -3.27 6.93 -23.61
C THR A 210 -4.33 5.84 -23.47
N PRO A 211 -5.62 6.08 -23.80
CA PRO A 211 -6.62 5.03 -23.77
C PRO A 211 -6.34 3.99 -24.85
N LEU A 212 -6.49 2.72 -24.50
CA LEU A 212 -6.37 1.59 -25.41
C LEU A 212 -7.39 1.72 -26.58
N PRO A 213 -7.02 1.38 -27.83
CA PRO A 213 -7.93 1.46 -28.95
C PRO A 213 -9.06 0.45 -28.79
N GLY A 214 -10.30 0.93 -28.84
CA GLY A 214 -11.49 0.10 -28.81
C GLY A 214 -11.55 -0.84 -30.00
N GLU A 215 -11.91 -2.09 -29.76
CA GLU A 215 -12.23 -3.06 -30.81
C GLU A 215 -13.46 -2.58 -31.59
N GLY A 216 -13.22 -2.32 -32.85
CA GLY A 216 -14.28 -2.01 -33.80
C GLY A 216 -15.07 -3.26 -34.16
N SER A 217 -16.36 -3.17 -34.03
CA SER A 217 -17.34 -4.13 -34.52
C SER A 217 -17.28 -4.28 -36.03
N ALA A 218 -17.28 -5.50 -36.50
CA ALA A 218 -17.87 -5.94 -37.78
C ALA A 218 -18.58 -7.27 -37.55
#